data_a751ef209f388332219d8c808162c94a
#
_entry.id   a751ef209f388332219d8c808162c94a
#
_cell.length_a   1.000
_cell.length_b   1.000
_cell.length_c   1.000
_cell.angle_alpha   90.00
_cell.angle_beta   90.00
_cell.angle_gamma   90.00
#
_symmetry.space_group_name_H-M   'P 1'
#
loop_
_entity.id
_entity.type
_entity.pdbx_description
1 polymer ?
#
loop_
_entity_poly.entity_id
_entity_poly.type
_entity_poly.pdbx_seq_one_letter_code
_entity_poly.pdbx_strand_id
1 'polypeptide(L)'
;SGMKTRSLFIGMLLLLVLMGACNSGSVMTQATGFAYEVVVVMDQKDWKGPAGEAIKSELASSVPGLPQAEPSLKITYVQPKDFTGLLRYVRNILVVTIDPTAYTKVSVGYENNVWARGQVVVSLKAPNTESIVEYSKTHEKALVDFFVKVEMNRAIEQLQKEYSMVVMDNLKSDLNVMLNAPANFTYYKDTTDFFWSSNNANTGRMDLIVYTFPYPDPNTFTEEYLV
;
A
#
# COMPACT_ATOMS: atom_id res chain seq x y z
N SER A 1 2.33 63.57 27.31
CA SER A 1 1.21 63.04 26.52
C SER A 1 1.68 62.02 25.45
N GLY A 2 2.87 62.10 24.88
CA GLY A 2 3.36 61.25 23.82
C GLY A 2 3.86 59.84 24.24
N MET A 3 4.17 59.62 25.51
CA MET A 3 4.70 58.35 26.02
C MET A 3 3.61 57.27 26.22
N LYS A 4 2.40 57.66 26.61
CA LYS A 4 1.27 56.74 26.83
C LYS A 4 0.71 56.18 25.50
N THR A 5 0.70 57.01 24.47
CA THR A 5 0.25 56.60 23.11
C THR A 5 1.24 55.64 22.43
N ARG A 6 2.55 55.83 22.62
CA ARG A 6 3.58 54.90 22.10
C ARG A 6 3.52 53.52 22.76
N SER A 7 3.27 53.48 24.08
CA SER A 7 3.12 52.22 24.81
C SER A 7 1.87 51.45 24.38
N LEU A 8 0.77 52.14 24.06
CA LEU A 8 -0.45 51.52 23.56
C LEU A 8 -0.28 50.92 22.15
N PHE A 9 0.46 51.60 21.26
CA PHE A 9 0.75 51.12 19.90
C PHE A 9 1.67 49.89 19.91
N ILE A 10 2.67 49.86 20.81
CA ILE A 10 3.58 48.72 20.96
C ILE A 10 2.82 47.52 21.53
N GLY A 11 1.94 47.70 22.49
CA GLY A 11 1.08 46.63 23.03
C GLY A 11 0.10 46.08 22.02
N MET A 12 -0.49 46.93 21.15
CA MET A 12 -1.39 46.52 20.10
C MET A 12 -0.67 45.81 18.95
N LEU A 13 0.57 46.21 18.64
CA LEU A 13 1.41 45.53 17.64
C LEU A 13 1.87 44.14 18.13
N LEU A 14 2.18 43.99 19.42
CA LEU A 14 2.54 42.72 20.03
C LEU A 14 1.36 41.76 20.07
N LEU A 15 0.13 42.24 20.26
CA LEU A 15 -1.10 41.43 20.24
C LEU A 15 -1.43 40.93 18.83
N LEU A 16 -1.15 41.72 17.80
CA LEU A 16 -1.34 41.32 16.40
C LEU A 16 -0.36 40.22 15.94
N VAL A 17 0.85 40.20 16.50
CA VAL A 17 1.86 39.15 16.20
C VAL A 17 1.48 37.81 16.86
N LEU A 18 0.80 37.84 18.00
CA LEU A 18 0.33 36.62 18.67
C LEU A 18 -0.90 35.95 17.99
N MET A 19 -1.64 36.70 17.20
CA MET A 19 -2.78 36.16 16.42
C MET A 19 -2.35 35.45 15.11
N GLY A 20 -1.13 35.65 14.65
CA GLY A 20 -0.58 35.02 13.43
C GLY A 20 0.03 33.62 13.63
N ALA A 21 0.09 33.09 14.85
CA ALA A 21 0.80 31.86 15.16
C ALA A 21 -0.10 30.60 15.22
N CYS A 22 -1.40 30.74 14.96
CA CYS A 22 -2.26 29.55 14.76
C CYS A 22 -2.38 29.17 13.29
N ASN A 23 -1.25 28.92 12.64
CA ASN A 23 -1.24 28.10 11.43
C ASN A 23 -1.25 26.63 11.89
N SER A 24 -2.39 26.18 12.43
CA SER A 24 -2.67 24.77 12.62
C SER A 24 -2.88 24.18 11.23
N GLY A 25 -1.79 23.91 10.52
CA GLY A 25 -1.83 22.98 9.41
C GLY A 25 -2.53 21.73 9.93
N SER A 26 -3.74 21.44 9.46
CA SER A 26 -4.48 20.25 9.85
C SER A 26 -3.59 19.06 9.59
N VAL A 27 -3.06 18.44 10.65
CA VAL A 27 -2.23 17.24 10.50
C VAL A 27 -3.14 16.16 9.91
N MET A 28 -2.90 15.83 8.66
CA MET A 28 -3.67 14.81 7.96
C MET A 28 -3.56 13.49 8.72
N THR A 29 -4.70 12.90 9.06
CA THR A 29 -4.78 11.60 9.75
C THR A 29 -4.09 10.51 8.92
N GLN A 30 -3.44 9.56 9.59
CA GLN A 30 -2.85 8.40 8.94
C GLN A 30 -3.94 7.54 8.30
N ALA A 31 -3.68 7.03 7.10
CA ALA A 31 -4.58 6.09 6.42
C ALA A 31 -4.78 4.81 7.23
N THR A 32 -6.00 4.29 7.19
CA THR A 32 -6.46 3.09 7.90
C THR A 32 -6.62 1.90 6.94
N GLY A 33 -7.05 0.76 7.47
CA GLY A 33 -7.25 -0.49 6.71
C GLY A 33 -6.01 -1.37 6.70
N PHE A 34 -6.19 -2.57 6.17
CA PHE A 34 -5.14 -3.59 6.14
C PHE A 34 -4.37 -3.56 4.83
N ALA A 35 -3.16 -4.10 4.85
CA ALA A 35 -2.37 -4.30 3.65
C ALA A 35 -3.11 -5.25 2.68
N TYR A 36 -2.94 -5.00 1.39
CA TYR A 36 -3.59 -5.79 0.33
C TYR A 36 -5.12 -5.81 0.36
N GLU A 37 -5.75 -4.81 0.99
CA GLU A 37 -7.18 -4.53 0.86
C GLU A 37 -7.38 -3.28 -0.01
N VAL A 38 -8.46 -3.28 -0.82
CA VAL A 38 -8.87 -2.16 -1.66
C VAL A 38 -10.37 -1.90 -1.52
N VAL A 39 -10.74 -0.64 -1.33
CA VAL A 39 -12.14 -0.20 -1.43
C VAL A 39 -12.42 0.20 -2.87
N VAL A 40 -13.40 -0.45 -3.49
CA VAL A 40 -13.86 -0.13 -4.85
C VAL A 40 -15.16 0.65 -4.74
N VAL A 41 -15.14 1.89 -5.23
CA VAL A 41 -16.29 2.79 -5.29
C VAL A 41 -16.81 2.81 -6.72
N MET A 42 -18.01 2.30 -6.94
CA MET A 42 -18.62 2.16 -8.26
C MET A 42 -20.15 2.12 -8.15
N ASP A 43 -20.86 2.60 -9.16
CA ASP A 43 -22.31 2.47 -9.21
C ASP A 43 -22.76 1.01 -9.16
N GLN A 44 -23.83 0.73 -8.43
CA GLN A 44 -24.29 -0.64 -8.17
C GLN A 44 -24.62 -1.42 -9.45
N LYS A 45 -25.24 -0.75 -10.44
CA LYS A 45 -25.59 -1.40 -11.72
C LYS A 45 -24.33 -1.88 -12.46
N ASP A 46 -23.29 -1.05 -12.47
CA ASP A 46 -22.04 -1.31 -13.16
C ASP A 46 -21.20 -2.36 -12.41
N TRP A 47 -21.23 -2.31 -11.06
CA TRP A 47 -20.58 -3.30 -10.20
C TRP A 47 -21.16 -4.71 -10.38
N LYS A 48 -22.47 -4.83 -10.60
CA LYS A 48 -23.16 -6.10 -10.86
C LYS A 48 -23.08 -6.56 -12.32
N GLY A 49 -22.58 -5.70 -13.20
CA GLY A 49 -22.43 -5.96 -14.63
C GLY A 49 -21.04 -6.36 -15.06
N PRO A 50 -20.80 -6.48 -16.38
CA PRO A 50 -19.52 -6.94 -16.94
C PRO A 50 -18.31 -6.11 -16.52
N ALA A 51 -18.44 -4.80 -16.35
CA ALA A 51 -17.37 -3.93 -15.87
C ALA A 51 -16.92 -4.30 -14.45
N GLY A 52 -17.90 -4.49 -13.54
CA GLY A 52 -17.62 -4.91 -12.17
C GLY A 52 -16.99 -6.30 -12.11
N GLU A 53 -17.44 -7.24 -12.93
CA GLU A 53 -16.84 -8.59 -13.00
C GLU A 53 -15.40 -8.54 -13.52
N ALA A 54 -15.11 -7.73 -14.54
CA ALA A 54 -13.75 -7.54 -15.04
C ALA A 54 -12.81 -6.99 -13.94
N ILE A 55 -13.24 -5.95 -13.21
CA ILE A 55 -12.47 -5.36 -12.11
C ILE A 55 -12.26 -6.36 -10.96
N LYS A 56 -13.31 -7.09 -10.54
CA LYS A 56 -13.19 -8.12 -9.49
C LYS A 56 -12.20 -9.20 -9.87
N SER A 57 -12.32 -9.72 -11.10
CA SER A 57 -11.44 -10.78 -11.61
C SER A 57 -9.98 -10.35 -11.64
N GLU A 58 -9.71 -9.10 -12.02
CA GLU A 58 -8.37 -8.56 -12.06
C GLU A 58 -7.79 -8.36 -10.65
N LEU A 59 -8.51 -7.63 -9.79
CA LEU A 59 -8.03 -7.29 -8.44
C LEU A 59 -7.88 -8.52 -7.53
N ALA A 60 -8.76 -9.52 -7.68
CA ALA A 60 -8.72 -10.77 -6.93
C ALA A 60 -7.96 -11.88 -7.68
N SER A 61 -7.19 -11.55 -8.73
CA SER A 61 -6.36 -12.55 -9.40
C SER A 61 -5.41 -13.24 -8.41
N SER A 62 -5.16 -14.53 -8.62
CA SER A 62 -4.38 -15.32 -7.67
C SER A 62 -2.93 -14.86 -7.57
N VAL A 63 -2.39 -14.90 -6.36
CA VAL A 63 -0.96 -14.70 -6.12
C VAL A 63 -0.19 -15.86 -6.75
N PRO A 64 0.78 -15.59 -7.64
CA PRO A 64 1.56 -16.64 -8.30
C PRO A 64 2.40 -17.46 -7.31
N GLY A 65 2.56 -18.74 -7.55
CA GLY A 65 3.46 -19.62 -6.80
C GLY A 65 2.94 -20.15 -5.47
N LEU A 66 1.71 -19.79 -5.06
CA LEU A 66 1.12 -20.36 -3.87
C LEU A 66 0.49 -21.74 -4.16
N PRO A 67 0.63 -22.73 -3.25
CA PRO A 67 0.03 -24.06 -3.42
C PRO A 67 -1.50 -24.03 -3.40
N GLN A 68 -2.09 -23.03 -2.73
CA GLN A 68 -3.51 -22.74 -2.75
C GLN A 68 -3.76 -21.37 -3.36
N ALA A 69 -4.79 -21.27 -4.19
CA ALA A 69 -5.15 -20.00 -4.81
C ALA A 69 -5.63 -18.99 -3.75
N GLU A 70 -4.88 -17.92 -3.59
CA GLU A 70 -5.23 -16.78 -2.73
C GLU A 70 -5.36 -15.51 -3.58
N PRO A 71 -6.37 -14.67 -3.31
CA PRO A 71 -6.52 -13.42 -4.05
C PRO A 71 -5.41 -12.44 -3.72
N SER A 72 -4.89 -11.74 -4.73
CA SER A 72 -3.87 -10.70 -4.55
C SER A 72 -4.37 -9.53 -3.70
N LEU A 73 -5.65 -9.18 -3.85
CA LEU A 73 -6.29 -8.11 -3.07
C LEU A 73 -7.64 -8.56 -2.53
N LYS A 74 -7.93 -8.19 -1.29
CA LYS A 74 -9.27 -8.29 -0.72
C LYS A 74 -10.07 -7.06 -1.07
N ILE A 75 -11.25 -7.26 -1.67
CA ILE A 75 -12.10 -6.20 -2.18
C ILE A 75 -13.23 -5.88 -1.20
N THR A 76 -13.40 -4.60 -0.88
CA THR A 76 -14.58 -4.06 -0.23
C THR A 76 -15.31 -3.16 -1.22
N TYR A 77 -16.52 -3.53 -1.61
CA TYR A 77 -17.34 -2.73 -2.51
C TYR A 77 -18.17 -1.70 -1.77
N VAL A 78 -18.26 -0.49 -2.32
CA VAL A 78 -19.05 0.62 -1.78
C VAL A 78 -19.71 1.39 -2.92
N GLN A 79 -21.00 1.74 -2.77
CA GLN A 79 -21.67 2.66 -3.69
C GLN A 79 -21.16 4.10 -3.47
N PRO A 80 -21.16 4.97 -4.51
CA PRO A 80 -20.70 6.36 -4.35
C PRO A 80 -21.43 7.14 -3.25
N LYS A 81 -22.72 6.92 -3.08
CA LYS A 81 -23.53 7.57 -2.03
C LYS A 81 -23.13 7.16 -0.60
N ASP A 82 -22.60 5.94 -0.44
CA ASP A 82 -22.22 5.36 0.85
C ASP A 82 -20.71 5.56 1.15
N PHE A 83 -19.98 6.10 0.17
CA PHE A 83 -18.55 6.37 0.31
C PHE A 83 -18.32 7.66 1.12
N THR A 84 -18.51 7.56 2.43
CA THR A 84 -18.42 8.68 3.39
C THR A 84 -17.69 8.27 4.67
N GLY A 85 -17.42 9.24 5.54
CA GLY A 85 -16.85 8.99 6.87
C GLY A 85 -15.54 8.21 6.83
N LEU A 86 -15.45 7.14 7.62
CA LEU A 86 -14.23 6.33 7.78
C LEU A 86 -13.76 5.64 6.51
N LEU A 87 -14.64 5.36 5.56
CA LEU A 87 -14.28 4.73 4.29
C LEU A 87 -13.35 5.60 3.44
N ARG A 88 -13.40 6.92 3.62
CA ARG A 88 -12.50 7.85 2.91
C ARG A 88 -11.06 7.81 3.42
N TYR A 89 -10.83 7.26 4.61
CA TYR A 89 -9.49 7.22 5.21
C TYR A 89 -8.75 5.90 4.96
N VAL A 90 -9.34 4.94 4.22
CA VAL A 90 -8.66 3.69 3.89
C VAL A 90 -7.48 3.92 2.95
N ARG A 91 -6.48 3.06 3.07
CA ARG A 91 -5.18 3.24 2.42
C ARG A 91 -5.17 3.04 0.90
N ASN A 92 -6.06 2.20 0.36
CA ASN A 92 -6.20 1.93 -1.07
C ASN A 92 -7.65 2.09 -1.51
N ILE A 93 -7.88 2.94 -2.48
CA ILE A 93 -9.21 3.22 -3.03
C ILE A 93 -9.13 3.17 -4.55
N LEU A 94 -10.09 2.48 -5.18
CA LEU A 94 -10.35 2.54 -6.61
C LEU A 94 -11.72 3.17 -6.82
N VAL A 95 -11.75 4.34 -7.45
CA VAL A 95 -13.01 5.01 -7.86
C VAL A 95 -13.22 4.75 -9.34
N VAL A 96 -14.32 4.10 -9.68
CA VAL A 96 -14.70 3.80 -11.06
C VAL A 96 -15.92 4.64 -11.45
N THR A 97 -15.77 5.41 -12.52
CA THR A 97 -16.83 6.28 -13.04
C THR A 97 -17.09 5.98 -14.50
N ILE A 98 -18.32 5.58 -14.82
CA ILE A 98 -18.79 5.39 -16.19
C ILE A 98 -19.76 6.51 -16.53
N ASP A 99 -19.38 7.38 -17.46
CA ASP A 99 -20.20 8.51 -17.88
C ASP A 99 -19.92 8.85 -19.37
N PRO A 100 -20.84 8.51 -20.28
CA PRO A 100 -20.67 8.78 -21.70
C PRO A 100 -20.75 10.27 -22.05
N THR A 101 -21.25 11.11 -21.15
CA THR A 101 -21.31 12.56 -21.36
C THR A 101 -20.02 13.27 -20.93
N ALA A 102 -19.29 12.70 -19.98
CA ALA A 102 -18.08 13.27 -19.42
C ALA A 102 -16.79 12.71 -20.06
N TYR A 103 -16.83 11.46 -20.52
CA TYR A 103 -15.63 10.76 -21.00
C TYR A 103 -15.81 10.20 -22.40
N THR A 104 -14.77 10.34 -23.23
CA THR A 104 -14.73 9.82 -24.62
C THR A 104 -13.82 8.59 -24.75
N LYS A 105 -12.96 8.35 -23.75
CA LYS A 105 -12.02 7.23 -23.70
C LYS A 105 -11.77 6.83 -22.25
N VAL A 106 -11.21 5.63 -22.05
CA VAL A 106 -10.73 5.20 -20.74
C VAL A 106 -9.54 6.04 -20.31
N SER A 107 -9.54 6.46 -19.07
CA SER A 107 -8.40 7.10 -18.43
C SER A 107 -8.22 6.55 -17.01
N VAL A 108 -6.98 6.29 -16.64
CA VAL A 108 -6.58 5.87 -15.31
C VAL A 108 -5.58 6.88 -14.78
N GLY A 109 -5.81 7.32 -13.56
CA GLY A 109 -4.90 8.21 -12.84
C GLY A 109 -4.90 7.87 -11.36
N TYR A 110 -3.95 8.40 -10.62
CA TYR A 110 -3.93 8.25 -9.17
C TYR A 110 -3.48 9.52 -8.47
N GLU A 111 -3.92 9.66 -7.22
CA GLU A 111 -3.53 10.73 -6.32
C GLU A 111 -3.13 10.13 -4.97
N ASN A 112 -2.12 10.73 -4.33
CA ASN A 112 -1.69 10.34 -2.99
C ASN A 112 -2.25 11.30 -1.97
N ASN A 113 -2.55 10.77 -0.76
CA ASN A 113 -2.91 11.59 0.40
C ASN A 113 -4.12 12.51 0.15
N VAL A 114 -5.17 12.01 -0.46
CA VAL A 114 -6.39 12.80 -0.75
C VAL A 114 -7.13 13.14 0.55
N TRP A 115 -7.40 12.15 1.39
CA TRP A 115 -8.09 12.32 2.68
C TRP A 115 -7.25 11.88 3.88
N ALA A 116 -6.23 11.04 3.66
CA ALA A 116 -5.37 10.52 4.71
C ALA A 116 -3.93 10.39 4.23
N ARG A 117 -2.98 10.56 5.15
CA ARG A 117 -1.56 10.40 4.84
C ARG A 117 -1.22 8.92 4.61
N GLY A 118 -0.46 8.63 3.57
CA GLY A 118 -0.11 7.27 3.16
C GLY A 118 -1.20 6.56 2.35
N GLN A 119 -2.21 7.29 1.90
CA GLN A 119 -3.29 6.82 1.05
C GLN A 119 -2.95 6.93 -0.43
N VAL A 120 -3.45 5.99 -1.23
CA VAL A 120 -3.51 6.10 -2.69
C VAL A 120 -4.97 5.97 -3.15
N VAL A 121 -5.39 6.87 -4.03
CA VAL A 121 -6.70 6.86 -4.68
C VAL A 121 -6.49 6.74 -6.19
N VAL A 122 -6.92 5.63 -6.76
CA VAL A 122 -6.91 5.40 -8.21
C VAL A 122 -8.27 5.76 -8.78
N SER A 123 -8.30 6.54 -9.87
CA SER A 123 -9.50 6.87 -10.62
C SER A 123 -9.48 6.17 -11.97
N LEU A 124 -10.46 5.32 -12.24
CA LEU A 124 -10.72 4.69 -13.53
C LEU A 124 -11.99 5.32 -14.11
N LYS A 125 -11.86 6.04 -15.22
CA LYS A 125 -12.96 6.76 -15.88
C LYS A 125 -13.15 6.21 -17.28
N ALA A 126 -14.41 5.99 -17.68
CA ALA A 126 -14.74 5.41 -18.97
C ALA A 126 -16.05 5.94 -19.53
N PRO A 127 -16.25 5.95 -20.88
CA PRO A 127 -17.52 6.34 -21.49
C PRO A 127 -18.61 5.29 -21.32
N ASN A 128 -18.26 4.00 -21.24
CA ASN A 128 -19.21 2.89 -21.16
C ASN A 128 -18.56 1.64 -20.54
N THR A 129 -19.39 0.64 -20.27
CA THR A 129 -19.01 -0.65 -19.70
C THR A 129 -18.04 -1.42 -20.58
N GLU A 130 -18.28 -1.45 -21.89
CA GLU A 130 -17.47 -2.18 -22.87
C GLU A 130 -16.03 -1.70 -22.88
N SER A 131 -15.82 -0.39 -22.74
CA SER A 131 -14.49 0.22 -22.67
C SER A 131 -13.70 -0.24 -21.44
N ILE A 132 -14.35 -0.45 -20.29
CA ILE A 132 -13.68 -1.02 -19.10
C ILE A 132 -13.30 -2.48 -19.33
N VAL A 133 -14.23 -3.27 -19.87
CA VAL A 133 -13.95 -4.69 -20.16
C VAL A 133 -12.77 -4.83 -21.14
N GLU A 134 -12.75 -4.01 -22.20
CA GLU A 134 -11.66 -4.00 -23.16
C GLU A 134 -10.35 -3.50 -22.53
N TYR A 135 -10.39 -2.47 -21.69
CA TYR A 135 -9.23 -1.99 -20.94
C TYR A 135 -8.63 -3.10 -20.08
N SER A 136 -9.44 -3.83 -19.30
CA SER A 136 -8.97 -4.93 -18.45
C SER A 136 -8.34 -6.07 -19.26
N LYS A 137 -8.83 -6.33 -20.49
CA LYS A 137 -8.23 -7.34 -21.38
C LYS A 137 -6.90 -6.90 -21.99
N THR A 138 -6.79 -5.62 -22.35
CA THR A 138 -5.59 -5.07 -23.02
C THR A 138 -4.50 -4.66 -22.04
N HIS A 139 -4.85 -4.42 -20.79
CA HIS A 139 -3.94 -4.01 -19.72
C HIS A 139 -4.01 -5.00 -18.55
N GLU A 140 -3.88 -6.28 -18.87
CA GLU A 140 -3.95 -7.37 -17.89
C GLU A 140 -3.09 -7.07 -16.67
N LYS A 141 -3.69 -7.21 -15.48
CA LYS A 141 -3.06 -6.99 -14.17
C LYS A 141 -2.62 -5.55 -13.85
N ALA A 142 -2.87 -4.56 -14.71
CA ALA A 142 -2.37 -3.20 -14.47
C ALA A 142 -2.84 -2.61 -13.13
N LEU A 143 -4.11 -2.81 -12.76
CA LEU A 143 -4.66 -2.33 -11.49
C LEU A 143 -4.15 -3.13 -10.29
N VAL A 144 -4.14 -4.46 -10.37
CA VAL A 144 -3.68 -5.30 -9.26
C VAL A 144 -2.19 -5.09 -9.02
N ASP A 145 -1.36 -5.06 -10.06
CA ASP A 145 0.08 -4.84 -9.95
C ASP A 145 0.39 -3.46 -9.38
N PHE A 146 -0.40 -2.44 -9.74
CA PHE A 146 -0.26 -1.11 -9.15
C PHE A 146 -0.46 -1.14 -7.63
N PHE A 147 -1.58 -1.70 -7.14
CA PHE A 147 -1.85 -1.74 -5.70
C PHE A 147 -0.88 -2.64 -4.95
N VAL A 148 -0.52 -3.79 -5.51
CA VAL A 148 0.50 -4.70 -4.94
C VAL A 148 1.84 -3.98 -4.82
N LYS A 149 2.28 -3.25 -5.85
CA LYS A 149 3.52 -2.47 -5.81
C LYS A 149 3.48 -1.36 -4.75
N VAL A 150 2.34 -0.69 -4.59
CA VAL A 150 2.15 0.32 -3.54
C VAL A 150 2.32 -0.31 -2.16
N GLU A 151 1.72 -1.49 -1.91
CA GLU A 151 1.86 -2.20 -0.65
C GLU A 151 3.29 -2.71 -0.40
N MET A 152 3.94 -3.24 -1.42
CA MET A 152 5.34 -3.64 -1.33
C MET A 152 6.26 -2.46 -0.98
N ASN A 153 6.06 -1.30 -1.60
CA ASN A 153 6.83 -0.10 -1.29
C ASN A 153 6.63 0.36 0.16
N ARG A 154 5.39 0.33 0.66
CA ARG A 154 5.10 0.63 2.07
C ARG A 154 5.80 -0.34 3.02
N ALA A 155 5.80 -1.63 2.69
CA ALA A 155 6.51 -2.65 3.48
C ALA A 155 8.02 -2.41 3.47
N ILE A 156 8.61 -2.09 2.31
CA ILE A 156 10.04 -1.76 2.17
C ILE A 156 10.38 -0.53 3.02
N GLU A 157 9.61 0.53 2.93
CA GLU A 157 9.82 1.75 3.73
C GLU A 157 9.73 1.47 5.24
N GLN A 158 8.81 0.61 5.66
CA GLN A 158 8.70 0.20 7.06
C GLN A 158 9.92 -0.60 7.51
N LEU A 159 10.35 -1.58 6.71
CA LEU A 159 11.52 -2.41 7.00
C LEU A 159 12.85 -1.62 6.95
N GLN A 160 12.91 -0.50 6.24
CA GLN A 160 14.07 0.40 6.27
C GLN A 160 14.14 1.20 7.59
N LYS A 161 12.99 1.49 8.19
CA LYS A 161 12.91 2.26 9.44
C LYS A 161 13.05 1.38 10.67
N GLU A 162 12.51 0.17 10.62
CA GLU A 162 12.44 -0.74 11.75
C GLU A 162 12.59 -2.18 11.28
N TYR A 163 13.67 -2.84 11.70
CA TYR A 163 14.00 -4.20 11.30
C TYR A 163 14.66 -4.97 12.44
N SER A 164 14.74 -6.28 12.31
CA SER A 164 15.40 -7.17 13.28
C SER A 164 16.92 -7.03 13.22
N MET A 165 17.50 -6.48 14.28
CA MET A 165 18.96 -6.46 14.46
C MET A 165 19.51 -7.87 14.56
N VAL A 166 18.79 -8.82 15.17
CA VAL A 166 19.20 -10.22 15.28
C VAL A 166 19.42 -10.83 13.89
N VAL A 167 18.47 -10.64 12.98
CA VAL A 167 18.58 -11.16 11.61
C VAL A 167 19.72 -10.44 10.86
N MET A 168 19.78 -9.12 10.95
CA MET A 168 20.80 -8.33 10.25
C MET A 168 22.22 -8.71 10.70
N ASP A 169 22.47 -8.76 11.99
CA ASP A 169 23.82 -8.98 12.53
C ASP A 169 24.32 -10.40 12.22
N ASN A 170 23.48 -11.42 12.43
CA ASN A 170 23.87 -12.80 12.15
C ASN A 170 24.11 -13.05 10.65
N LEU A 171 23.17 -12.61 9.77
CA LEU A 171 23.37 -12.81 8.34
C LEU A 171 24.57 -12.03 7.78
N LYS A 172 24.82 -10.83 8.32
CA LYS A 172 25.98 -10.04 7.91
C LYS A 172 27.29 -10.67 8.35
N SER A 173 27.39 -11.17 9.60
CA SER A 173 28.63 -11.77 10.13
C SER A 173 28.94 -13.09 9.45
N ASP A 174 27.95 -13.97 9.26
CA ASP A 174 28.20 -15.36 8.92
C ASP A 174 28.09 -15.63 7.42
N LEU A 175 27.16 -14.93 6.73
CA LEU A 175 26.91 -15.14 5.31
C LEU A 175 27.25 -13.91 4.43
N ASN A 176 27.67 -12.79 5.04
CA ASN A 176 27.89 -11.51 4.36
C ASN A 176 26.66 -11.03 3.56
N VAL A 177 25.47 -11.31 4.08
CA VAL A 177 24.18 -10.90 3.51
C VAL A 177 23.53 -9.85 4.41
N MET A 178 23.00 -8.79 3.80
CA MET A 178 22.19 -7.78 4.51
C MET A 178 20.71 -7.96 4.14
N LEU A 179 19.90 -8.24 5.15
CA LEU A 179 18.45 -8.43 4.98
C LEU A 179 17.69 -7.74 6.11
N ASN A 180 16.75 -6.86 5.74
CA ASN A 180 15.84 -6.26 6.68
C ASN A 180 14.61 -7.18 6.86
N ALA A 181 14.59 -7.96 7.91
CA ALA A 181 13.42 -8.72 8.35
C ALA A 181 12.59 -7.91 9.35
N PRO A 182 11.29 -8.20 9.54
CA PRO A 182 10.47 -7.53 10.54
C PRO A 182 11.09 -7.54 11.93
N ALA A 183 10.97 -6.45 12.69
CA ALA A 183 11.62 -6.26 13.99
C ALA A 183 11.25 -7.34 15.02
N ASN A 184 10.09 -7.98 14.88
CA ASN A 184 9.64 -9.07 15.76
C ASN A 184 10.26 -10.44 15.46
N PHE A 185 11.14 -10.55 14.47
CA PHE A 185 11.96 -11.76 14.24
C PHE A 185 13.11 -11.80 15.25
N THR A 186 12.83 -12.33 16.43
CA THR A 186 13.75 -12.34 17.57
C THR A 186 14.23 -13.75 17.97
N TYR A 187 13.50 -14.79 17.56
CA TYR A 187 13.91 -16.17 17.73
C TYR A 187 14.78 -16.59 16.56
N TYR A 188 15.90 -17.24 16.82
CA TYR A 188 16.79 -17.69 15.76
C TYR A 188 17.57 -18.95 16.11
N LYS A 189 18.03 -19.63 15.08
CA LYS A 189 19.02 -20.70 15.12
C LYS A 189 20.02 -20.44 14.01
N ASP A 190 21.28 -20.55 14.35
CA ASP A 190 22.39 -20.30 13.46
C ASP A 190 23.37 -21.48 13.46
N THR A 191 23.81 -21.87 12.27
CA THR A 191 24.84 -22.91 12.04
C THR A 191 25.65 -22.49 10.82
N THR A 192 26.75 -23.17 10.50
CA THR A 192 27.73 -22.77 9.49
C THR A 192 27.14 -22.35 8.14
N ASP A 193 26.15 -23.06 7.62
CA ASP A 193 25.56 -22.82 6.29
C ASP A 193 24.05 -22.60 6.32
N PHE A 194 23.48 -22.38 7.52
CA PHE A 194 22.05 -22.30 7.70
C PHE A 194 21.70 -21.34 8.84
N PHE A 195 20.84 -20.38 8.52
CA PHE A 195 20.21 -19.46 9.46
C PHE A 195 18.70 -19.58 9.40
N TRP A 196 18.06 -19.68 10.54
CA TRP A 196 16.61 -19.63 10.69
C TRP A 196 16.24 -18.54 11.69
N SER A 197 15.20 -17.79 11.40
CA SER A 197 14.60 -16.85 12.34
C SER A 197 13.08 -16.83 12.23
N SER A 198 12.40 -16.51 13.33
CA SER A 198 10.93 -16.50 13.41
C SER A 198 10.45 -15.39 14.34
N ASN A 199 9.22 -14.93 14.09
CA ASN A 199 8.47 -14.13 15.04
C ASN A 199 7.84 -14.97 16.16
N ASN A 200 7.86 -16.30 16.04
CA ASN A 200 7.31 -17.28 16.98
C ASN A 200 5.88 -16.97 17.44
N ALA A 201 5.07 -16.36 16.58
CA ALA A 201 3.69 -16.01 16.90
C ALA A 201 2.76 -17.23 16.87
N ASN A 202 1.78 -17.28 17.77
CA ASN A 202 0.76 -18.33 17.80
C ASN A 202 -0.19 -18.24 16.58
N THR A 203 -0.39 -17.02 16.06
CA THR A 203 -1.21 -16.74 14.88
C THR A 203 -0.41 -15.86 13.93
N GLY A 204 -0.41 -16.18 12.64
CA GLY A 204 0.38 -15.44 11.65
C GLY A 204 1.88 -15.62 11.85
N ARG A 205 2.31 -16.83 12.24
CA ARG A 205 3.72 -17.17 12.35
C ARG A 205 4.39 -17.02 10.99
N MET A 206 5.55 -16.36 11.01
CA MET A 206 6.43 -16.22 9.86
C MET A 206 7.81 -16.77 10.22
N ASP A 207 8.38 -17.50 9.31
CA ASP A 207 9.72 -18.06 9.42
C ASP A 207 10.58 -17.58 8.23
N LEU A 208 11.80 -17.18 8.52
CA LEU A 208 12.82 -16.84 7.54
C LEU A 208 13.90 -17.91 7.59
N ILE A 209 14.22 -18.47 6.44
CA ILE A 209 15.31 -19.44 6.28
C ILE A 209 16.27 -18.87 5.25
N VAL A 210 17.56 -18.86 5.61
CA VAL A 210 18.66 -18.53 4.71
C VAL A 210 19.68 -19.63 4.80
N TYR A 211 20.06 -20.21 3.69
CA TYR A 211 21.08 -21.25 3.64
C TYR A 211 21.97 -21.06 2.41
N THR A 212 23.18 -21.57 2.49
CA THR A 212 24.14 -21.54 1.41
C THR A 212 24.44 -22.95 0.92
N PHE A 213 24.69 -23.07 -0.37
CA PHE A 213 25.10 -24.32 -1.01
C PHE A 213 26.06 -24.01 -2.17
N PRO A 214 26.90 -24.97 -2.60
CA PRO A 214 27.81 -24.74 -3.71
C PRO A 214 27.06 -24.41 -5.01
N TYR A 215 27.63 -23.47 -5.77
CA TYR A 215 27.18 -23.16 -7.12
C TYR A 215 28.11 -23.84 -8.15
N PRO A 216 27.88 -25.13 -8.47
CA PRO A 216 28.77 -25.87 -9.37
C PRO A 216 28.65 -25.46 -10.84
N ASP A 217 27.45 -25.13 -11.30
CA ASP A 217 27.16 -24.79 -12.70
C ASP A 217 25.83 -24.04 -12.87
N PRO A 218 25.50 -23.57 -14.09
CA PRO A 218 24.25 -22.83 -14.35
C PRO A 218 22.96 -23.60 -14.06
N ASN A 219 22.98 -24.93 -13.98
CA ASN A 219 21.77 -25.72 -13.71
C ASN A 219 21.40 -25.73 -12.22
N THR A 220 22.28 -25.22 -11.34
CA THR A 220 22.04 -25.14 -9.88
C THR A 220 20.73 -24.41 -9.52
N PHE A 221 20.24 -23.49 -10.36
CA PHE A 221 19.01 -22.75 -10.15
C PHE A 221 17.83 -23.22 -11.00
N THR A 222 17.87 -24.45 -11.50
CA THR A 222 16.73 -25.08 -12.17
C THR A 222 15.77 -25.68 -11.13
N GLU A 223 14.49 -25.80 -11.50
CA GLU A 223 13.48 -26.43 -10.64
C GLU A 223 13.88 -27.86 -10.27
N GLU A 224 14.40 -28.63 -11.23
CA GLU A 224 14.84 -30.01 -11.03
C GLU A 224 15.96 -30.14 -9.97
N TYR A 225 16.84 -29.15 -9.85
CA TYR A 225 17.92 -29.16 -8.87
C TYR A 225 17.48 -28.68 -7.49
N LEU A 226 16.52 -27.73 -7.42
CA LEU A 226 16.11 -27.08 -6.19
C LEU A 226 14.94 -27.78 -5.48
N VAL A 227 14.21 -28.64 -6.14
CA VAL A 227 13.08 -29.43 -5.66
C VAL A 227 13.40 -30.90 -5.67
#